data_cb984d0102dbb98023405b827795c4c1
#
_entry.id   cb984d0102dbb98023405b827795c4c1
#
_cell.length_a   1.000
_cell.length_b   1.000
_cell.length_c   1.000
_cell.angle_alpha   90.00
_cell.angle_beta   90.00
_cell.angle_gamma   90.00
#
_symmetry.space_group_name_H-M   'P 1'
#
loop_
_entity.id
_entity.type
_entity.pdbx_description
1 polymer ?
#
loop_
_entity_poly.entity_id
_entity_poly.type
_entity_poly.pdbx_seq_one_letter_code
_entity_poly.pdbx_strand_id
1 'polypeptide(L)'
;MDPEYERTLSPLCRSNTDKGHVVSLEIYRGPDTGWTLEAVDASNNSTVWDDLFPTDQAALDEGLRTIRDEGIESLVELSSD
;
A
#
# COMPACT_ATOMS: atom_id res chain seq x y z
N MET A 1 19.48 -16.73 -6.10
CA MET A 1 18.07 -16.73 -5.76
C MET A 1 17.64 -15.35 -5.31
N ASP A 2 16.62 -14.84 -5.89
CA ASP A 2 16.15 -13.50 -5.59
C ASP A 2 15.35 -13.52 -4.29
N PRO A 3 15.69 -12.69 -3.30
CA PRO A 3 14.93 -12.67 -2.05
C PRO A 3 13.46 -12.33 -2.25
N GLU A 4 13.10 -11.76 -3.38
CA GLU A 4 11.70 -11.46 -3.63
C GLU A 4 10.85 -12.71 -3.74
N TYR A 5 11.46 -13.85 -3.99
CA TYR A 5 10.69 -15.09 -4.09
C TYR A 5 10.01 -15.44 -2.78
N GLU A 6 10.51 -14.88 -1.67
CA GLU A 6 9.93 -15.22 -0.39
C GLU A 6 8.84 -14.24 0.02
N ARG A 7 8.59 -13.25 -0.83
CA ARG A 7 7.55 -12.28 -0.55
C ARG A 7 6.22 -12.82 -1.05
N THR A 8 5.25 -12.82 -0.16
CA THR A 8 3.91 -13.30 -0.47
C THR A 8 2.99 -12.10 -0.62
N LEU A 9 2.38 -11.97 -1.80
CA LEU A 9 1.41 -10.91 -2.05
C LEU A 9 0.03 -11.37 -1.62
N SER A 10 -0.69 -10.48 -0.96
CA SER A 10 -2.05 -10.76 -0.57
C SER A 10 -2.98 -10.67 -1.78
N PRO A 11 -4.00 -11.52 -1.85
CA PRO A 11 -5.04 -11.33 -2.87
C PRO A 11 -5.87 -10.08 -2.64
N LEU A 12 -5.68 -9.40 -1.51
CA LEU A 12 -6.41 -8.17 -1.22
C LEU A 12 -5.77 -6.93 -1.82
N CYS A 13 -4.61 -7.06 -2.48
CA CYS A 13 -4.00 -5.92 -3.17
C CYS A 13 -4.99 -5.37 -4.18
N ARG A 14 -5.07 -4.03 -4.27
CA ARG A 14 -6.03 -3.42 -5.18
C ARG A 14 -5.60 -2.01 -5.54
N SER A 15 -6.17 -1.51 -6.64
CA SER A 15 -6.02 -0.12 -7.05
C SER A 15 -7.25 0.66 -6.63
N ASN A 16 -7.02 1.91 -6.25
CA ASN A 16 -8.10 2.84 -5.90
C ASN A 16 -7.95 4.10 -6.72
N THR A 17 -9.07 4.62 -7.19
CA THR A 17 -9.10 5.85 -7.96
C THR A 17 -10.05 6.82 -7.31
N ASP A 18 -9.59 8.04 -7.12
CA ASP A 18 -10.42 9.09 -6.52
C ASP A 18 -9.83 10.42 -6.91
N LYS A 19 -10.69 11.37 -7.25
CA LYS A 19 -10.29 12.75 -7.56
C LYS A 19 -9.22 12.81 -8.65
N GLY A 20 -9.26 11.88 -9.57
CA GLY A 20 -8.30 11.85 -10.67
C GLY A 20 -6.97 11.21 -10.34
N HIS A 21 -6.81 10.69 -9.14
CA HIS A 21 -5.58 10.03 -8.72
C HIS A 21 -5.79 8.53 -8.63
N VAL A 22 -4.75 7.78 -8.98
CA VAL A 22 -4.76 6.32 -8.88
C VAL A 22 -3.68 5.91 -7.89
N VAL A 23 -4.05 5.10 -6.91
CA VAL A 23 -3.10 4.58 -5.94
C VAL A 23 -3.33 3.08 -5.83
N SER A 24 -2.27 2.32 -5.98
CA SER A 24 -2.30 0.88 -5.80
C SER A 24 -1.91 0.54 -4.37
N LEU A 25 -2.76 -0.17 -3.67
CA LEU A 25 -2.45 -0.65 -2.33
C LEU A 25 -1.87 -2.05 -2.47
N GLU A 26 -0.63 -2.20 -2.05
CA GLU A 26 0.07 -3.46 -2.12
C GLU A 26 0.31 -3.97 -0.72
N ILE A 27 -0.04 -5.22 -0.51
CA ILE A 27 0.01 -5.84 0.80
C ILE A 27 0.80 -7.12 0.66
N TYR A 28 1.91 -7.22 1.38
CA TYR A 28 2.79 -8.36 1.21
C TYR A 28 3.52 -8.66 2.52
N ARG A 29 4.08 -9.84 2.58
CA ARG A 29 4.88 -10.22 3.72
C ARG A 29 5.99 -11.16 3.29
N GLY A 30 7.05 -11.21 4.10
CA GLY A 30 8.09 -12.20 3.96
C GLY A 30 7.81 -13.38 4.87
N PRO A 31 8.71 -14.36 4.88
CA PRO A 31 8.57 -15.48 5.79
C PRO A 31 8.69 -14.99 7.23
N ASP A 32 7.80 -15.44 8.08
CA ASP A 32 7.84 -15.16 9.51
C ASP A 32 7.72 -13.68 9.86
N THR A 33 7.09 -12.90 9.00
CA THR A 33 6.88 -11.48 9.30
C THR A 33 5.39 -11.16 9.23
N GLY A 34 5.04 -9.99 9.75
CA GLY A 34 3.70 -9.48 9.56
C GLY A 34 3.52 -8.92 8.15
N TRP A 35 2.37 -8.36 7.90
CA TRP A 35 2.05 -7.83 6.57
C TRP A 35 2.50 -6.39 6.46
N THR A 36 3.09 -6.05 5.33
CA THR A 36 3.51 -4.69 4.99
C THR A 36 2.47 -4.08 4.09
N LEU A 37 2.15 -2.82 4.34
CA LEU A 37 1.25 -2.05 3.48
C LEU A 37 2.06 -1.00 2.74
N GLU A 38 1.89 -0.96 1.43
CA GLU A 38 2.56 0.01 0.59
C GLU A 38 1.55 0.60 -0.37
N ALA A 39 1.61 1.91 -0.55
CA ALA A 39 0.77 2.60 -1.52
C ALA A 39 1.66 3.15 -2.62
N VAL A 40 1.33 2.85 -3.87
CA VAL A 40 2.12 3.27 -5.02
C VAL A 40 1.23 4.12 -5.92
N ASP A 41 1.67 5.34 -6.21
CA ASP A 41 0.88 6.21 -7.07
C ASP A 41 1.21 5.99 -8.55
N ALA A 42 0.54 6.73 -9.43
CA ALA A 42 0.69 6.52 -10.87
C ALA A 42 2.08 6.87 -11.36
N SER A 43 2.84 7.64 -10.59
CA SER A 43 4.21 8.02 -10.95
C SER A 43 5.24 7.09 -10.29
N ASN A 44 4.80 5.99 -9.71
CA ASN A 44 5.67 5.02 -9.05
C ASN A 44 6.29 5.54 -7.76
N ASN A 45 5.73 6.58 -7.17
CA ASN A 45 6.14 6.98 -5.84
C ASN A 45 5.42 6.10 -4.83
N SER A 46 6.15 5.64 -3.84
CA SER A 46 5.56 4.72 -2.89
C SER A 46 5.64 5.26 -1.48
N THR A 47 4.65 4.92 -0.70
CA THR A 47 4.57 5.21 0.72
C THR A 47 4.43 3.88 1.43
N VAL A 48 5.32 3.60 2.36
CA VAL A 48 5.30 2.34 3.10
C VAL A 48 5.03 2.65 4.55
N TRP A 49 4.04 1.95 5.12
CA TRP A 49 3.76 2.10 6.55
C TRP A 49 4.86 1.42 7.35
N ASP A 50 5.27 2.08 8.43
CA ASP A 50 6.35 1.54 9.26
C ASP A 50 5.90 0.34 10.07
N ASP A 51 4.62 0.27 10.40
CA ASP A 51 4.11 -0.80 11.23
C ASP A 51 3.74 -2.00 10.39
N LEU A 52 3.98 -3.18 10.94
CA LEU A 52 3.50 -4.41 10.32
C LEU A 52 2.11 -4.71 10.87
N PHE A 53 1.30 -5.34 10.02
CA PHE A 53 -0.07 -5.65 10.38
C PHE A 53 -0.22 -7.15 10.64
N PRO A 54 -1.06 -7.54 11.59
CA PRO A 54 -1.19 -8.98 11.91
C PRO A 54 -1.89 -9.76 10.81
N THR A 55 -2.72 -9.10 9.99
CA THR A 55 -3.40 -9.77 8.88
C THR A 55 -3.38 -8.84 7.68
N ASP A 56 -3.57 -9.44 6.50
CA ASP A 56 -3.65 -8.63 5.29
C ASP A 56 -4.91 -7.78 5.30
N GLN A 57 -5.99 -8.27 5.90
CA GLN A 57 -7.22 -7.48 5.98
C GLN A 57 -6.99 -6.23 6.83
N ALA A 58 -6.24 -6.34 7.92
CA ALA A 58 -5.93 -5.18 8.75
C ALA A 58 -5.13 -4.16 7.96
N ALA A 59 -4.18 -4.62 7.14
CA ALA A 59 -3.41 -3.71 6.30
C ALA A 59 -4.30 -3.02 5.29
N LEU A 60 -5.19 -3.76 4.64
CA LEU A 60 -6.11 -3.17 3.68
C LEU A 60 -7.01 -2.13 4.35
N ASP A 61 -7.52 -2.48 5.52
CA ASP A 61 -8.41 -1.56 6.24
C ASP A 61 -7.70 -0.24 6.55
N GLU A 62 -6.43 -0.31 6.92
CA GLU A 62 -5.68 0.92 7.21
C GLU A 62 -5.50 1.76 5.95
N GLY A 63 -5.18 1.11 4.83
CA GLY A 63 -5.01 1.84 3.58
C GLY A 63 -6.30 2.52 3.14
N LEU A 64 -7.42 1.81 3.24
CA LEU A 64 -8.71 2.37 2.86
C LEU A 64 -9.13 3.47 3.82
N ARG A 65 -8.84 3.30 5.11
CA ARG A 65 -9.14 4.34 6.09
C ARG A 65 -8.36 5.61 5.78
N THR A 66 -7.11 5.48 5.41
CA THR A 66 -6.28 6.63 5.08
C THR A 66 -6.85 7.37 3.88
N ILE A 67 -7.27 6.63 2.85
CA ILE A 67 -7.86 7.26 1.68
C ILE A 67 -9.15 7.97 2.05
N ARG A 68 -9.98 7.35 2.89
CA ARG A 68 -11.26 7.92 3.27
C ARG A 68 -11.11 9.15 4.17
N ASP A 69 -10.23 9.06 5.16
CA ASP A 69 -10.15 10.09 6.20
C ASP A 69 -9.17 11.20 5.86
N GLU A 70 -8.10 10.89 5.17
CA GLU A 70 -7.07 11.87 4.86
C GLU A 70 -7.03 12.25 3.39
N GLY A 71 -7.78 11.52 2.56
CA GLY A 71 -7.83 11.78 1.15
C GLY A 71 -6.76 11.01 0.40
N ILE A 72 -7.08 10.60 -0.83
CA ILE A 72 -6.14 9.83 -1.64
C ILE A 72 -4.88 10.66 -1.93
N GLU A 73 -5.01 12.00 -1.92
CA GLU A 73 -3.88 12.87 -2.17
C GLU A 73 -2.77 12.70 -1.14
N SER A 74 -3.11 12.24 0.07
CA SER A 74 -2.09 12.02 1.09
C SER A 74 -1.13 10.91 0.70
N LEU A 75 -1.54 10.05 -0.24
CA LEU A 75 -0.73 8.94 -0.70
C LEU A 75 -0.17 9.17 -2.10
N VAL A 76 -0.34 10.36 -2.63
CA VAL A 76 0.18 10.73 -3.95
C VAL A 76 1.29 11.74 -3.75
N GLU A 77 2.43 11.47 -4.37
CA GLU A 77 3.53 12.42 -4.31
C GLU A 77 3.22 13.54 -5.28
N LEU A 78 2.83 14.67 -4.75
CA LEU A 78 2.52 15.81 -5.59
C LEU A 78 3.79 16.62 -5.75
N SER A 79 4.32 16.61 -6.97
CA SER A 79 5.47 17.45 -7.26
C SER A 79 5.06 18.90 -7.16
N SER A 80 5.82 19.66 -6.42
CA SER A 80 5.50 21.06 -6.25
C SER A 80 6.26 21.96 -7.22
N ASP A 81 6.92 21.39 -8.14
CA ASP A 81 7.75 22.20 -9.05
C ASP A 81 7.03 22.77 -10.18
#